data_cb12da99e55520a28d2e91800f479ed7
#
_entry.id   cb12da99e55520a28d2e91800f479ed7
#
_cell.length_a   1.000
_cell.length_b   1.000
_cell.length_c   1.000
_cell.angle_alpha   90.00
_cell.angle_beta   90.00
_cell.angle_gamma   90.00
#
_symmetry.space_group_name_H-M   'P 1'
#
loop_
_entity.id
_entity.type
_entity.pdbx_description
1 polymer ?
#
loop_
_entity_poly.entity_id
_entity_poly.type
_entity_poly.pdbx_seq_one_letter_code
_entity_poly.pdbx_strand_id
1 'polypeptide(L)'
;MSDRDIAHKVFKAPTYAEPCLVPIAKDILGHKAWVFLQGKAHTEYRRGLTPLFTNKAMQTYLPAQEDVLAKYFAMFVSTTQRNNGQPREFMSLFREINCALSCRTFFGDYISQDAVKKIADDYYLVTAALELVNVPLSIYIPFTKTWRGKRVADAVHREFAKCASMCKANMESGAVPTCIVDHWVLAMMQSNNYREKVASGEKDPEKPVNMIREFTNEEISETLFTFLFASQDASTSATTWLFQILAQRPDVLDRLREENLAARGGDPHKPFDLPMLDNLKYTNAVIKELLRYRPPVIFVPYRTTKPFPVTPNYTVPKGSMVIPSCYPALHDPQAYEDPNAFDPDRWITGDAESKTKNWLVFGAGSHDCLARRYVPLSMAAMIGKAALELDWSHHATPESEEIRVFATLFPMVSFAVGLI
;
A
#
# COMPACT_ATOMS: atom_id res chain seq x y z
N MET A 1 22.26 -4.61 -5.83
CA MET A 1 22.28 -4.49 -7.30
C MET A 1 21.70 -3.13 -7.65
N SER A 2 22.59 -2.23 -8.09
CA SER A 2 22.25 -0.80 -8.28
C SER A 2 22.05 -0.40 -9.75
N ASP A 3 22.13 -1.36 -10.67
CA ASP A 3 21.91 -1.13 -12.08
C ASP A 3 20.43 -1.42 -12.44
N ARG A 4 19.80 -0.51 -13.20
CA ARG A 4 18.41 -0.59 -13.64
C ARG A 4 18.10 -1.87 -14.41
N ASP A 5 18.96 -2.21 -15.37
CA ASP A 5 18.70 -3.35 -16.26
C ASP A 5 18.92 -4.68 -15.54
N ILE A 6 19.85 -4.72 -14.59
CA ILE A 6 20.04 -5.86 -13.68
C ILE A 6 18.82 -5.98 -12.75
N ALA A 7 18.33 -4.88 -12.19
CA ALA A 7 17.11 -4.89 -11.36
C ALA A 7 15.91 -5.46 -12.15
N HIS A 8 15.68 -4.97 -13.37
CA HIS A 8 14.65 -5.53 -14.25
C HIS A 8 14.84 -7.02 -14.54
N LYS A 9 16.09 -7.43 -14.74
CA LYS A 9 16.39 -8.84 -15.02
C LYS A 9 16.01 -9.72 -13.82
N VAL A 10 16.27 -9.26 -12.59
CA VAL A 10 15.86 -9.98 -11.38
C VAL A 10 14.33 -10.02 -11.27
N PHE A 11 13.64 -8.88 -11.39
CA PHE A 11 12.18 -8.81 -11.27
C PHE A 11 11.44 -9.66 -12.32
N LYS A 12 12.01 -9.81 -13.53
CA LYS A 12 11.37 -10.51 -14.65
C LYS A 12 11.87 -11.95 -14.85
N ALA A 13 12.64 -12.49 -13.92
CA ALA A 13 13.21 -13.83 -14.00
C ALA A 13 12.69 -14.81 -12.93
N PRO A 14 11.36 -15.08 -12.86
CA PRO A 14 10.77 -15.90 -11.79
C PRO A 14 11.27 -17.35 -11.81
N THR A 15 11.87 -17.81 -12.92
CA THR A 15 12.50 -19.14 -12.99
C THR A 15 13.89 -19.20 -12.36
N TYR A 16 14.51 -18.05 -12.05
CA TYR A 16 15.86 -17.95 -11.49
C TYR A 16 15.87 -17.41 -10.06
N ALA A 17 14.94 -16.53 -9.74
CA ALA A 17 14.87 -15.88 -8.44
C ALA A 17 13.42 -15.65 -8.03
N GLU A 18 13.16 -15.78 -6.75
CA GLU A 18 11.85 -15.64 -6.13
C GLU A 18 11.90 -14.58 -5.03
N PRO A 19 10.87 -13.74 -4.84
CA PRO A 19 10.80 -12.87 -3.67
C PRO A 19 10.99 -13.66 -2.39
N CYS A 20 11.77 -13.13 -1.46
CA CYS A 20 11.96 -13.78 -0.17
C CYS A 20 11.77 -12.78 0.97
N LEU A 21 11.12 -13.26 2.02
CA LEU A 21 11.04 -12.58 3.30
C LEU A 21 11.88 -13.35 4.33
N VAL A 22 12.07 -12.72 5.49
CA VAL A 22 12.71 -13.40 6.63
C VAL A 22 11.92 -14.66 7.03
N PRO A 23 12.56 -15.74 7.48
CA PRO A 23 11.88 -17.01 7.75
C PRO A 23 10.66 -16.87 8.68
N ILE A 24 10.76 -16.03 9.71
CA ILE A 24 9.70 -15.78 10.68
C ILE A 24 8.47 -15.10 10.08
N ALA A 25 8.58 -14.52 8.89
CA ALA A 25 7.45 -13.86 8.23
C ALA A 25 6.28 -14.83 7.95
N LYS A 26 6.56 -16.13 7.74
CA LYS A 26 5.50 -17.13 7.57
C LYS A 26 4.68 -17.33 8.85
N ASP A 27 5.34 -17.29 9.99
CA ASP A 27 4.66 -17.45 11.28
C ASP A 27 3.83 -16.20 11.65
N ILE A 28 4.25 -15.03 11.17
CA ILE A 28 3.57 -13.75 11.43
C ILE A 28 2.44 -13.50 10.44
N LEU A 29 2.72 -13.61 9.13
CA LEU A 29 1.77 -13.26 8.06
C LEU A 29 0.78 -14.39 7.72
N GLY A 30 1.07 -15.60 8.18
CA GLY A 30 0.29 -16.81 7.87
C GLY A 30 1.01 -17.71 6.87
N HIS A 31 0.93 -19.02 7.12
CA HIS A 31 1.64 -20.00 6.30
C HIS A 31 1.06 -20.15 4.89
N LYS A 32 -0.21 -19.80 4.69
CA LYS A 32 -0.92 -19.86 3.41
C LYS A 32 -0.96 -18.49 2.70
N ALA A 33 -0.31 -17.46 3.28
CA ALA A 33 -0.31 -16.13 2.70
C ALA A 33 0.27 -16.15 1.28
N TRP A 34 -0.44 -15.51 0.35
CA TRP A 34 -0.16 -15.56 -1.09
C TRP A 34 1.24 -15.06 -1.49
N VAL A 35 1.84 -14.19 -0.68
CA VAL A 35 3.20 -13.66 -0.92
C VAL A 35 4.29 -14.74 -0.84
N PHE A 36 3.99 -15.89 -0.24
CA PHE A 36 4.91 -17.03 -0.17
C PHE A 36 4.69 -18.05 -1.30
N LEU A 37 3.65 -17.86 -2.11
CA LEU A 37 3.36 -18.72 -3.24
C LEU A 37 4.27 -18.39 -4.42
N GLN A 38 4.58 -19.40 -5.23
CA GLN A 38 5.47 -19.28 -6.37
C GLN A 38 4.85 -19.91 -7.63
N GLY A 39 5.35 -19.47 -8.80
CA GLY A 39 4.99 -20.04 -10.08
C GLY A 39 3.49 -20.04 -10.36
N LYS A 40 2.93 -21.19 -10.72
CA LYS A 40 1.52 -21.35 -11.08
C LYS A 40 0.57 -21.02 -9.92
N ALA A 41 0.91 -21.48 -8.70
CA ALA A 41 0.08 -21.23 -7.51
C ALA A 41 -0.03 -19.72 -7.21
N HIS A 42 1.08 -18.97 -7.31
CA HIS A 42 1.06 -17.52 -7.18
C HIS A 42 0.18 -16.86 -8.25
N THR A 43 0.34 -17.26 -9.51
CA THR A 43 -0.43 -16.69 -10.63
C THR A 43 -1.93 -16.93 -10.47
N GLU A 44 -2.32 -18.14 -10.09
CA GLU A 44 -3.73 -18.50 -9.86
C GLU A 44 -4.32 -17.73 -8.68
N TYR A 45 -3.56 -17.62 -7.58
CA TYR A 45 -4.01 -16.86 -6.41
C TYR A 45 -4.17 -15.38 -6.76
N ARG A 46 -3.16 -14.78 -7.39
CA ARG A 46 -3.17 -13.38 -7.84
C ARG A 46 -4.35 -13.07 -8.76
N ARG A 47 -4.70 -14.01 -9.66
CA ARG A 47 -5.90 -13.88 -10.50
C ARG A 47 -7.18 -13.75 -9.66
N GLY A 48 -7.26 -14.50 -8.55
CA GLY A 48 -8.37 -14.39 -7.59
C GLY A 48 -8.49 -13.04 -6.89
N LEU A 49 -7.42 -12.24 -6.89
CA LEU A 49 -7.39 -10.88 -6.30
C LEU A 49 -7.72 -9.77 -7.33
N THR A 50 -7.74 -10.08 -8.62
CA THR A 50 -8.01 -9.09 -9.69
C THR A 50 -9.34 -8.36 -9.53
N PRO A 51 -10.46 -9.02 -9.14
CA PRO A 51 -11.75 -8.35 -8.95
C PRO A 51 -11.72 -7.20 -7.94
N LEU A 52 -10.79 -7.24 -6.98
CA LEU A 52 -10.68 -6.28 -5.89
C LEU A 52 -10.14 -4.91 -6.32
N PHE A 53 -9.50 -4.83 -7.49
CA PHE A 53 -8.83 -3.63 -7.99
C PHE A 53 -9.39 -3.15 -9.34
N THR A 54 -10.61 -3.57 -9.69
CA THR A 54 -11.34 -3.02 -10.83
C THR A 54 -11.82 -1.60 -10.55
N ASN A 55 -12.03 -0.78 -11.58
CA ASN A 55 -12.55 0.58 -11.41
C ASN A 55 -13.89 0.58 -10.66
N LYS A 56 -14.79 -0.38 -10.97
CA LYS A 56 -16.07 -0.53 -10.27
C LYS A 56 -15.88 -0.79 -8.77
N ALA A 57 -14.95 -1.68 -8.42
CA ALA A 57 -14.65 -1.98 -7.01
C ALA A 57 -14.01 -0.77 -6.32
N MET A 58 -13.01 -0.13 -6.94
CA MET A 58 -12.33 1.03 -6.36
C MET A 58 -13.28 2.20 -6.11
N GLN A 59 -14.26 2.43 -6.99
CA GLN A 59 -15.30 3.46 -6.79
C GLN A 59 -16.10 3.22 -5.49
N THR A 60 -16.36 1.95 -5.13
CA THR A 60 -17.15 1.64 -3.92
C THR A 60 -16.37 1.83 -2.61
N TYR A 61 -15.03 1.92 -2.68
CA TYR A 61 -14.20 2.14 -1.49
C TYR A 61 -14.09 3.62 -1.09
N LEU A 62 -14.32 4.54 -2.03
CA LEU A 62 -14.10 5.98 -1.83
C LEU A 62 -14.94 6.57 -0.68
N PRO A 63 -16.25 6.24 -0.52
CA PRO A 63 -17.03 6.78 0.60
C PRO A 63 -16.42 6.43 1.97
N ALA A 64 -16.01 5.19 2.18
CA ALA A 64 -15.38 4.78 3.43
C ALA A 64 -14.03 5.47 3.67
N GLN A 65 -13.26 5.74 2.60
CA GLN A 65 -12.03 6.53 2.70
C GLN A 65 -12.32 7.98 3.04
N GLU A 66 -13.32 8.59 2.42
CA GLU A 66 -13.75 9.97 2.69
C GLU A 66 -14.13 10.16 4.17
N ASP A 67 -14.91 9.22 4.73
CA ASP A 67 -15.31 9.23 6.15
C ASP A 67 -14.11 9.13 7.09
N VAL A 68 -13.15 8.25 6.77
CA VAL A 68 -11.91 8.14 7.55
C VAL A 68 -11.12 9.43 7.49
N LEU A 69 -10.92 10.00 6.30
CA LEU A 69 -10.17 11.24 6.12
C LEU A 69 -10.82 12.40 6.89
N ALA A 70 -12.14 12.58 6.76
CA ALA A 70 -12.88 13.64 7.46
C ALA A 70 -12.70 13.52 8.98
N LYS A 71 -12.87 12.32 9.53
CA LYS A 71 -12.71 12.06 10.96
C LYS A 71 -11.30 12.39 11.45
N TYR A 72 -10.28 11.90 10.75
CA TYR A 72 -8.90 12.08 11.18
C TYR A 72 -8.40 13.51 11.00
N PHE A 73 -8.81 14.22 9.95
CA PHE A 73 -8.46 15.62 9.78
C PHE A 73 -9.08 16.50 10.87
N ALA A 74 -10.35 16.27 11.22
CA ALA A 74 -10.96 16.93 12.37
C ALA A 74 -10.22 16.62 13.70
N MET A 75 -9.77 15.38 13.87
CA MET A 75 -8.94 14.99 15.02
C MET A 75 -7.59 15.68 15.02
N PHE A 76 -6.92 15.82 13.87
CA PHE A 76 -5.64 16.51 13.75
C PHE A 76 -5.77 17.98 14.16
N VAL A 77 -6.76 18.69 13.64
CA VAL A 77 -7.06 20.09 13.99
C VAL A 77 -7.34 20.22 15.49
N SER A 78 -8.25 19.40 16.04
CA SER A 78 -8.60 19.46 17.47
C SER A 78 -7.41 19.13 18.38
N THR A 79 -6.50 18.27 17.93
CA THR A 79 -5.30 17.90 18.69
C THR A 79 -4.29 19.05 18.70
N THR A 80 -4.10 19.74 17.59
CA THR A 80 -3.23 20.91 17.49
C THR A 80 -3.77 22.08 18.33
N GLN A 81 -5.08 22.33 18.30
CA GLN A 81 -5.73 23.34 19.13
C GLN A 81 -5.53 23.06 20.62
N ARG A 82 -5.71 21.82 21.06
CA ARG A 82 -5.45 21.41 22.46
C ARG A 82 -3.98 21.56 22.88
N ASN A 83 -3.06 21.50 21.93
CA ASN A 83 -1.64 21.72 22.15
C ASN A 83 -1.22 23.20 21.96
N ASN A 84 -2.17 24.14 21.99
CA ASN A 84 -1.94 25.57 21.80
C ASN A 84 -1.17 25.91 20.50
N GLY A 85 -1.38 25.17 19.43
CA GLY A 85 -0.69 25.34 18.15
C GLY A 85 0.79 24.95 18.17
N GLN A 86 1.30 24.38 19.26
CA GLN A 86 2.69 23.95 19.29
C GLN A 86 2.95 22.78 18.35
N PRO A 87 4.08 22.80 17.62
CA PRO A 87 4.48 21.71 16.77
C PRO A 87 4.56 20.37 17.50
N ARG A 88 4.13 19.30 16.85
CA ARG A 88 4.23 17.94 17.40
C ARG A 88 4.62 16.94 16.34
N GLU A 89 5.09 15.80 16.78
CA GLU A 89 5.38 14.65 15.95
C GLU A 89 4.09 14.11 15.30
N PHE A 90 4.11 13.94 13.97
CA PHE A 90 2.91 13.60 13.18
C PHE A 90 2.94 12.20 12.56
N MET A 91 4.07 11.52 12.52
CA MET A 91 4.19 10.20 11.88
C MET A 91 3.32 9.15 12.56
N SER A 92 3.16 9.23 13.88
CA SER A 92 2.26 8.32 14.62
C SER A 92 0.81 8.49 14.19
N LEU A 93 0.37 9.73 13.93
CA LEU A 93 -0.97 10.04 13.42
C LEU A 93 -1.13 9.56 11.97
N PHE A 94 -0.10 9.69 11.13
CA PHE A 94 -0.13 9.13 9.78
C PHE A 94 -0.14 7.59 9.78
N ARG A 95 0.49 6.94 10.74
CA ARG A 95 0.37 5.49 10.95
C ARG A 95 -1.06 5.09 11.29
N GLU A 96 -1.71 5.84 12.16
CA GLU A 96 -3.08 5.57 12.59
C GLU A 96 -4.08 5.77 11.44
N ILE A 97 -4.01 6.89 10.71
CA ILE A 97 -4.92 7.14 9.58
C ILE A 97 -4.73 6.13 8.45
N ASN A 98 -3.48 5.75 8.10
CA ASN A 98 -3.23 4.76 7.06
C ASN A 98 -3.71 3.35 7.47
N CYS A 99 -3.61 2.99 8.76
CA CYS A 99 -4.19 1.76 9.29
C CYS A 99 -5.72 1.79 9.16
N ALA A 100 -6.35 2.89 9.54
CA ALA A 100 -7.79 3.07 9.45
C ALA A 100 -8.28 3.01 7.99
N LEU A 101 -7.60 3.71 7.06
CA LEU A 101 -7.90 3.66 5.63
C LEU A 101 -7.81 2.23 5.09
N SER A 102 -6.76 1.49 5.45
CA SER A 102 -6.59 0.10 5.03
C SER A 102 -7.71 -0.79 5.60
N CYS A 103 -7.93 -0.76 6.90
CA CYS A 103 -8.92 -1.61 7.57
C CYS A 103 -10.35 -1.33 7.08
N ARG A 104 -10.72 -0.06 6.90
CA ARG A 104 -12.04 0.34 6.40
C ARG A 104 -12.23 0.02 4.92
N THR A 105 -11.19 0.15 4.11
CA THR A 105 -11.21 -0.30 2.71
C THR A 105 -11.35 -1.82 2.62
N PHE A 106 -10.71 -2.59 3.52
CA PHE A 106 -10.75 -4.04 3.51
C PHE A 106 -12.10 -4.59 3.95
N PHE A 107 -12.64 -4.07 5.05
CA PHE A 107 -13.77 -4.66 5.76
C PHE A 107 -14.98 -3.72 5.95
N GLY A 108 -14.92 -2.47 5.46
CA GLY A 108 -16.05 -1.53 5.66
C GLY A 108 -16.47 -1.45 7.12
N ASP A 109 -17.76 -1.64 7.36
CA ASP A 109 -18.36 -1.58 8.70
C ASP A 109 -18.30 -2.91 9.49
N TYR A 110 -17.79 -3.99 8.89
CA TYR A 110 -17.59 -5.25 9.62
C TYR A 110 -16.50 -5.15 10.69
N ILE A 111 -15.54 -4.22 10.55
CA ILE A 111 -14.50 -3.98 11.55
C ILE A 111 -14.85 -2.78 12.44
N SER A 112 -14.83 -2.98 13.76
CA SER A 112 -15.13 -1.90 14.71
C SER A 112 -14.00 -0.86 14.79
N GLN A 113 -14.33 0.37 15.18
CA GLN A 113 -13.33 1.44 15.37
C GLN A 113 -12.32 1.09 16.46
N ASP A 114 -12.77 0.43 17.55
CA ASP A 114 -11.89 0.00 18.63
C ASP A 114 -10.89 -1.06 18.15
N ALA A 115 -11.33 -1.98 17.29
CA ALA A 115 -10.43 -2.96 16.68
C ALA A 115 -9.40 -2.27 15.77
N VAL A 116 -9.81 -1.32 14.93
CA VAL A 116 -8.90 -0.53 14.08
C VAL A 116 -7.88 0.21 14.92
N LYS A 117 -8.34 0.91 15.97
CA LYS A 117 -7.42 1.63 16.86
C LYS A 117 -6.42 0.71 17.54
N LYS A 118 -6.89 -0.42 18.07
CA LYS A 118 -6.02 -1.42 18.70
C LYS A 118 -4.99 -1.97 17.72
N ILE A 119 -5.38 -2.25 16.48
CA ILE A 119 -4.46 -2.69 15.44
C ILE A 119 -3.41 -1.61 15.17
N ALA A 120 -3.81 -0.35 15.01
CA ALA A 120 -2.89 0.76 14.75
C ALA A 120 -1.88 0.94 15.91
N ASP A 121 -2.36 0.90 17.15
CA ASP A 121 -1.54 1.06 18.35
C ASP A 121 -0.50 -0.05 18.50
N ASP A 122 -0.86 -1.30 18.18
CA ASP A 122 -0.03 -2.48 18.38
C ASP A 122 0.83 -2.86 17.17
N TYR A 123 0.57 -2.27 15.97
CA TYR A 123 1.16 -2.71 14.71
C TYR A 123 2.70 -2.62 14.67
N TYR A 124 3.29 -1.65 15.38
CA TYR A 124 4.74 -1.52 15.47
C TYR A 124 5.43 -2.80 16.00
N LEU A 125 4.74 -3.61 16.81
CA LEU A 125 5.25 -4.89 17.30
C LEU A 125 5.35 -5.93 16.18
N VAL A 126 4.44 -5.87 15.19
CA VAL A 126 4.50 -6.72 14.00
C VAL A 126 5.72 -6.34 13.15
N THR A 127 5.91 -5.05 12.89
CA THR A 127 7.08 -4.56 12.13
C THR A 127 8.39 -4.94 12.83
N ALA A 128 8.48 -4.73 14.15
CA ALA A 128 9.66 -5.08 14.93
C ALA A 128 9.97 -6.60 14.92
N ALA A 129 8.93 -7.44 14.83
CA ALA A 129 9.12 -8.89 14.72
C ALA A 129 9.68 -9.35 13.37
N LEU A 130 9.51 -8.53 12.32
CA LEU A 130 9.93 -8.83 10.95
C LEU A 130 11.32 -8.26 10.59
N GLU A 131 12.05 -7.74 11.56
CA GLU A 131 13.44 -7.31 11.35
C GLU A 131 14.32 -8.44 10.84
N LEU A 132 15.34 -8.09 10.03
CA LEU A 132 16.25 -9.05 9.38
C LEU A 132 17.05 -9.91 10.36
N VAL A 133 17.33 -9.38 11.54
CA VAL A 133 18.14 -10.07 12.57
C VAL A 133 17.24 -10.44 13.75
N ASN A 134 16.80 -11.69 13.76
CA ASN A 134 16.05 -12.28 14.87
C ASN A 134 16.73 -13.53 15.38
N VAL A 135 16.69 -13.73 16.69
CA VAL A 135 17.20 -14.96 17.33
C VAL A 135 16.30 -16.13 16.87
N PRO A 136 16.87 -17.24 16.38
CA PRO A 136 16.11 -18.43 16.05
C PRO A 136 15.19 -18.87 17.20
N LEU A 137 13.97 -19.33 16.89
CA LEU A 137 12.96 -19.77 17.84
C LEU A 137 12.43 -18.69 18.82
N SER A 138 12.86 -17.44 18.67
CA SER A 138 12.44 -16.34 19.56
C SER A 138 10.91 -16.13 19.57
N ILE A 139 10.19 -16.59 18.55
CA ILE A 139 8.72 -16.57 18.48
C ILE A 139 8.08 -17.41 19.60
N TYR A 140 8.75 -18.41 20.14
CA TYR A 140 8.28 -19.26 21.22
C TYR A 140 8.76 -18.80 22.60
N ILE A 141 9.67 -17.83 22.66
CA ILE A 141 10.23 -17.35 23.93
C ILE A 141 9.39 -16.14 24.40
N PRO A 142 8.67 -16.25 25.52
CA PRO A 142 7.85 -15.15 26.05
C PRO A 142 8.64 -13.85 26.20
N PHE A 143 7.94 -12.73 25.97
CA PHE A 143 8.43 -11.35 26.12
C PHE A 143 9.47 -10.90 25.07
N THR A 144 9.93 -11.76 24.19
CA THR A 144 10.76 -11.33 23.03
C THR A 144 9.92 -10.46 22.08
N LYS A 145 10.59 -9.63 21.27
CA LYS A 145 9.90 -8.81 20.27
C LYS A 145 9.10 -9.65 19.25
N THR A 146 9.65 -10.78 18.83
CA THR A 146 9.01 -11.71 17.88
C THR A 146 7.80 -12.40 18.48
N TRP A 147 7.87 -12.82 19.75
CA TRP A 147 6.73 -13.39 20.46
C TRP A 147 5.60 -12.35 20.63
N ARG A 148 5.93 -11.11 20.98
CA ARG A 148 4.94 -10.03 21.10
C ARG A 148 4.29 -9.75 19.74
N GLY A 149 5.08 -9.61 18.67
CA GLY A 149 4.56 -9.39 17.32
C GLY A 149 3.66 -10.53 16.84
N LYS A 150 4.02 -11.79 17.12
CA LYS A 150 3.17 -12.94 16.80
C LYS A 150 1.83 -12.88 17.52
N ARG A 151 1.79 -12.52 18.79
CA ARG A 151 0.53 -12.40 19.54
C ARG A 151 -0.37 -11.30 18.98
N VAL A 152 0.21 -10.18 18.56
CA VAL A 152 -0.54 -9.12 17.87
C VAL A 152 -1.06 -9.63 16.53
N ALA A 153 -0.20 -10.25 15.73
CA ALA A 153 -0.61 -10.82 14.44
C ALA A 153 -1.75 -11.84 14.60
N ASP A 154 -1.68 -12.76 15.58
CA ASP A 154 -2.73 -13.72 15.86
C ASP A 154 -4.06 -13.06 16.26
N ALA A 155 -4.00 -11.94 17.00
CA ALA A 155 -5.20 -11.20 17.36
C ALA A 155 -5.83 -10.52 16.12
N VAL A 156 -5.01 -9.94 15.24
CA VAL A 156 -5.47 -9.34 13.98
C VAL A 156 -6.06 -10.41 13.06
N HIS A 157 -5.41 -11.56 12.92
CA HIS A 157 -5.92 -12.68 12.12
C HIS A 157 -7.30 -13.14 12.59
N ARG A 158 -7.51 -13.28 13.90
CA ARG A 158 -8.82 -13.64 14.46
C ARG A 158 -9.90 -12.61 14.16
N GLU A 159 -9.58 -11.32 14.30
CA GLU A 159 -10.54 -10.24 14.01
C GLU A 159 -10.87 -10.19 12.51
N PHE A 160 -9.87 -10.32 11.64
CA PHE A 160 -10.09 -10.35 10.19
C PHE A 160 -10.90 -11.57 9.73
N ALA A 161 -10.65 -12.75 10.29
CA ALA A 161 -11.42 -13.94 9.99
C ALA A 161 -12.88 -13.81 10.45
N LYS A 162 -13.14 -13.17 11.61
CA LYS A 162 -14.47 -12.82 12.07
C LYS A 162 -15.18 -11.87 11.10
N CYS A 163 -14.50 -10.80 10.68
CA CYS A 163 -15.05 -9.86 9.68
C CYS A 163 -15.38 -10.58 8.35
N ALA A 164 -14.51 -11.46 7.90
CA ALA A 164 -14.76 -12.26 6.69
C ALA A 164 -16.00 -13.16 6.81
N SER A 165 -16.22 -13.76 7.99
CA SER A 165 -17.42 -14.56 8.26
C SER A 165 -18.68 -13.70 8.23
N MET A 166 -18.66 -12.53 8.86
CA MET A 166 -19.79 -11.58 8.86
C MET A 166 -20.11 -11.11 7.43
N CYS A 167 -19.06 -10.82 6.64
CA CYS A 167 -19.21 -10.42 5.25
C CYS A 167 -19.89 -11.52 4.41
N LYS A 168 -19.44 -12.80 4.52
CA LYS A 168 -20.05 -13.90 3.78
C LYS A 168 -21.54 -13.99 4.07
N ALA A 169 -21.94 -13.98 5.34
CA ALA A 169 -23.34 -14.03 5.75
C ALA A 169 -24.16 -12.83 5.20
N ASN A 170 -23.57 -11.62 5.21
CA ASN A 170 -24.23 -10.44 4.69
C ASN A 170 -24.39 -10.47 3.16
N MET A 171 -23.36 -10.90 2.43
CA MET A 171 -23.40 -11.05 0.97
C MET A 171 -24.37 -12.13 0.52
N GLU A 172 -24.48 -13.25 1.26
CA GLU A 172 -25.47 -14.29 1.02
C GLU A 172 -26.91 -13.78 1.18
N SER A 173 -27.13 -12.77 2.03
CA SER A 173 -28.43 -12.10 2.16
C SER A 173 -28.72 -11.08 1.04
N GLY A 174 -27.82 -10.90 0.08
CA GLY A 174 -27.99 -10.02 -1.08
C GLY A 174 -27.53 -8.56 -0.87
N ALA A 175 -26.63 -8.31 0.07
CA ALA A 175 -26.06 -6.98 0.30
C ALA A 175 -25.28 -6.46 -0.93
N VAL A 176 -25.23 -5.13 -1.05
CA VAL A 176 -24.44 -4.45 -2.08
C VAL A 176 -22.99 -4.32 -1.60
N PRO A 177 -21.99 -4.67 -2.43
CA PRO A 177 -20.58 -4.55 -2.05
C PRO A 177 -20.16 -3.11 -1.77
N THR A 178 -19.47 -2.89 -0.64
CA THR A 178 -18.95 -1.58 -0.20
C THR A 178 -17.45 -1.61 0.12
N CYS A 179 -16.85 -2.78 0.27
CA CYS A 179 -15.46 -2.96 0.67
C CYS A 179 -14.78 -4.11 -0.08
N ILE A 180 -13.48 -4.26 0.11
CA ILE A 180 -12.68 -5.30 -0.59
C ILE A 180 -13.24 -6.70 -0.34
N VAL A 181 -13.54 -7.04 0.90
CA VAL A 181 -14.00 -8.40 1.23
C VAL A 181 -15.37 -8.69 0.61
N ASP A 182 -16.27 -7.70 0.48
CA ASP A 182 -17.55 -7.87 -0.20
C ASP A 182 -17.37 -8.24 -1.68
N HIS A 183 -16.50 -7.49 -2.39
CA HIS A 183 -16.20 -7.79 -3.79
C HIS A 183 -15.55 -9.16 -3.97
N TRP A 184 -14.73 -9.58 -3.02
CA TRP A 184 -14.11 -10.91 -3.07
C TRP A 184 -15.14 -12.02 -2.87
N VAL A 185 -16.00 -11.88 -1.86
CA VAL A 185 -17.11 -12.83 -1.60
C VAL A 185 -18.09 -12.88 -2.78
N LEU A 186 -18.46 -11.71 -3.34
CA LEU A 186 -19.33 -11.66 -4.52
C LEU A 186 -18.72 -12.45 -5.71
N ALA A 187 -17.42 -12.27 -5.97
CA ALA A 187 -16.74 -13.00 -7.03
C ALA A 187 -16.69 -14.51 -6.79
N MET A 188 -16.54 -14.95 -5.52
CA MET A 188 -16.67 -16.37 -5.12
C MET A 188 -18.06 -16.90 -5.39
N MET A 189 -19.11 -16.20 -4.94
CA MET A 189 -20.52 -16.58 -5.13
C MET A 189 -20.87 -16.69 -6.61
N GLN A 190 -20.50 -15.71 -7.42
CA GLN A 190 -20.71 -15.76 -8.88
C GLN A 190 -20.00 -16.94 -9.54
N SER A 191 -18.77 -17.24 -9.10
CA SER A 191 -18.00 -18.37 -9.62
C SER A 191 -18.61 -19.71 -9.23
N ASN A 192 -19.13 -19.84 -8.00
CA ASN A 192 -19.80 -21.06 -7.52
C ASN A 192 -21.13 -21.26 -8.25
N ASN A 193 -21.97 -20.24 -8.33
CA ASN A 193 -23.24 -20.30 -9.08
C ASN A 193 -23.03 -20.75 -10.53
N TYR A 194 -22.01 -20.20 -11.21
CA TYR A 194 -21.67 -20.64 -12.56
C TYR A 194 -21.30 -22.13 -12.63
N ARG A 195 -20.47 -22.62 -11.68
CA ARG A 195 -20.09 -24.06 -11.63
C ARG A 195 -21.30 -24.96 -11.41
N GLU A 196 -22.22 -24.56 -10.52
CA GLU A 196 -23.47 -25.28 -10.24
C GLU A 196 -24.37 -25.35 -11.46
N LYS A 197 -24.55 -24.23 -12.17
CA LYS A 197 -25.33 -24.18 -13.42
C LYS A 197 -24.74 -25.07 -14.52
N VAL A 198 -23.41 -25.04 -14.68
CA VAL A 198 -22.71 -25.93 -15.62
C VAL A 198 -22.90 -27.41 -15.22
N ALA A 199 -22.78 -27.72 -13.92
CA ALA A 199 -22.94 -29.07 -13.41
C ALA A 199 -24.40 -29.59 -13.53
N SER A 200 -25.40 -28.71 -13.42
CA SER A 200 -26.83 -29.04 -13.62
C SER A 200 -27.25 -29.17 -15.10
N GLY A 201 -26.33 -28.87 -16.04
CA GLY A 201 -26.60 -28.97 -17.48
C GLY A 201 -27.36 -27.79 -18.05
N GLU A 202 -27.38 -26.64 -17.38
CA GLU A 202 -27.93 -25.38 -17.93
C GLU A 202 -27.23 -25.02 -19.24
N LYS A 203 -28.01 -24.72 -20.28
CA LYS A 203 -27.46 -24.32 -21.60
C LYS A 203 -26.94 -22.88 -21.52
N ASP A 204 -25.68 -22.69 -21.87
CA ASP A 204 -25.00 -21.39 -21.99
C ASP A 204 -25.14 -20.48 -20.74
N PRO A 205 -24.81 -20.97 -19.53
CA PRO A 205 -24.84 -20.10 -18.36
C PRO A 205 -23.84 -18.95 -18.50
N GLU A 206 -24.24 -17.75 -18.11
CA GLU A 206 -23.38 -16.56 -18.19
C GLU A 206 -22.14 -16.77 -17.31
N LYS A 207 -20.97 -16.80 -17.98
CA LYS A 207 -19.69 -17.00 -17.30
C LYS A 207 -19.21 -15.70 -16.66
N PRO A 208 -18.87 -15.70 -15.36
CA PRO A 208 -18.26 -14.52 -14.72
C PRO A 208 -16.96 -14.09 -15.41
N VAL A 209 -16.73 -12.76 -15.46
CA VAL A 209 -15.50 -12.18 -16.03
C VAL A 209 -14.25 -12.77 -15.35
N ASN A 210 -14.33 -12.97 -14.05
CA ASN A 210 -13.25 -13.53 -13.24
C ASN A 210 -13.73 -14.80 -12.54
N MET A 211 -13.29 -15.96 -13.02
CA MET A 211 -13.50 -17.23 -12.34
C MET A 211 -12.46 -17.42 -11.25
N ILE A 212 -12.93 -17.49 -10.00
CA ILE A 212 -12.06 -17.72 -8.84
C ILE A 212 -12.51 -18.94 -8.07
N ARG A 213 -11.60 -19.51 -7.26
CA ARG A 213 -11.95 -20.57 -6.30
C ARG A 213 -12.61 -19.99 -5.06
N GLU A 214 -13.12 -20.82 -4.22
CA GLU A 214 -13.51 -20.44 -2.89
C GLU A 214 -12.27 -20.25 -1.99
N PHE A 215 -12.38 -19.29 -1.06
CA PHE A 215 -11.38 -18.98 -0.06
C PHE A 215 -11.99 -19.11 1.33
N THR A 216 -11.27 -19.73 2.25
CA THR A 216 -11.68 -19.83 3.66
C THR A 216 -11.55 -18.48 4.36
N ASN A 217 -12.17 -18.33 5.52
CA ASN A 217 -12.07 -17.11 6.31
C ASN A 217 -10.62 -16.85 6.77
N GLU A 218 -9.86 -17.92 7.03
CA GLU A 218 -8.45 -17.86 7.37
C GLU A 218 -7.62 -17.37 6.19
N GLU A 219 -7.85 -17.88 4.97
CA GLU A 219 -7.15 -17.44 3.77
C GLU A 219 -7.45 -15.97 3.45
N ILE A 220 -8.70 -15.53 3.63
CA ILE A 220 -9.09 -14.12 3.50
C ILE A 220 -8.35 -13.28 4.53
N SER A 221 -8.32 -13.72 5.78
CA SER A 221 -7.63 -13.05 6.88
C SER A 221 -6.13 -12.92 6.62
N GLU A 222 -5.44 -14.00 6.26
CA GLU A 222 -4.00 -14.00 5.96
C GLU A 222 -3.67 -13.08 4.77
N THR A 223 -4.53 -13.06 3.75
CA THR A 223 -4.36 -12.20 2.58
C THR A 223 -4.51 -10.73 2.93
N LEU A 224 -5.57 -10.37 3.65
CA LEU A 224 -5.82 -8.98 4.03
C LEU A 224 -4.84 -8.48 5.10
N PHE A 225 -4.35 -9.38 5.97
CA PHE A 225 -3.24 -9.03 6.86
C PHE A 225 -1.94 -8.79 6.08
N THR A 226 -1.68 -9.58 5.02
CA THR A 226 -0.57 -9.32 4.10
C THR A 226 -0.72 -7.97 3.38
N PHE A 227 -1.95 -7.59 2.99
CA PHE A 227 -2.21 -6.27 2.42
C PHE A 227 -1.94 -5.15 3.44
N LEU A 228 -2.37 -5.34 4.68
CA LEU A 228 -2.07 -4.39 5.77
C LEU A 228 -0.56 -4.26 5.98
N PHE A 229 0.17 -5.39 6.03
CA PHE A 229 1.62 -5.40 6.13
C PHE A 229 2.30 -4.62 5.00
N ALA A 230 1.87 -4.86 3.76
CA ALA A 230 2.45 -4.19 2.61
C ALA A 230 2.13 -2.68 2.55
N SER A 231 0.92 -2.29 3.00
CA SER A 231 0.45 -0.90 2.92
C SER A 231 0.93 -0.03 4.08
N GLN A 232 0.99 -0.55 5.30
CA GLN A 232 1.12 0.25 6.50
C GLN A 232 2.36 1.14 6.52
N ASP A 233 3.55 0.55 6.41
CA ASP A 233 4.78 1.33 6.47
C ASP A 233 5.06 2.07 5.14
N ALA A 234 4.73 1.47 3.99
CA ALA A 234 4.92 2.11 2.70
C ALA A 234 4.03 3.35 2.52
N SER A 235 2.74 3.26 2.88
CA SER A 235 1.83 4.40 2.80
C SER A 235 2.17 5.48 3.83
N THR A 236 2.54 5.09 5.06
CA THR A 236 2.99 6.05 6.08
C THR A 236 4.23 6.81 5.63
N SER A 237 5.22 6.12 5.06
CA SER A 237 6.40 6.74 4.47
C SER A 237 6.02 7.77 3.40
N ALA A 238 5.24 7.34 2.40
CA ALA A 238 4.80 8.21 1.32
C ALA A 238 4.03 9.43 1.83
N THR A 239 3.08 9.23 2.74
CA THR A 239 2.26 10.30 3.32
C THR A 239 3.12 11.29 4.12
N THR A 240 4.04 10.78 4.93
CA THR A 240 4.95 11.62 5.73
C THR A 240 5.78 12.54 4.83
N TRP A 241 6.44 11.99 3.81
CA TRP A 241 7.23 12.78 2.87
C TRP A 241 6.37 13.75 2.04
N LEU A 242 5.15 13.35 1.66
CA LEU A 242 4.24 14.20 0.89
C LEU A 242 3.88 15.47 1.67
N PHE A 243 3.44 15.32 2.91
CA PHE A 243 3.08 16.47 3.75
C PHE A 243 4.29 17.35 4.08
N GLN A 244 5.46 16.76 4.36
CA GLN A 244 6.69 17.50 4.60
C GLN A 244 7.11 18.33 3.37
N ILE A 245 7.17 17.71 2.20
CA ILE A 245 7.58 18.38 0.96
C ILE A 245 6.59 19.49 0.60
N LEU A 246 5.29 19.24 0.68
CA LEU A 246 4.29 20.27 0.34
C LEU A 246 4.31 21.45 1.31
N ALA A 247 4.60 21.23 2.59
CA ALA A 247 4.80 22.33 3.55
C ALA A 247 6.02 23.22 3.22
N GLN A 248 7.03 22.66 2.53
CA GLN A 248 8.23 23.39 2.07
C GLN A 248 8.06 23.95 0.66
N ARG A 249 6.99 23.59 -0.05
CA ARG A 249 6.72 23.98 -1.45
C ARG A 249 5.31 24.56 -1.59
N PRO A 250 5.08 25.77 -1.04
CA PRO A 250 3.79 26.45 -1.15
C PRO A 250 3.36 26.65 -2.61
N ASP A 251 4.29 26.88 -3.53
CA ASP A 251 4.03 26.97 -4.96
C ASP A 251 3.35 25.71 -5.54
N VAL A 252 3.80 24.53 -5.11
CA VAL A 252 3.21 23.25 -5.51
C VAL A 252 1.86 23.02 -4.82
N LEU A 253 1.77 23.34 -3.51
CA LEU A 253 0.58 23.16 -2.73
C LEU A 253 -0.58 24.04 -3.23
N ASP A 254 -0.31 25.29 -3.58
CA ASP A 254 -1.33 26.21 -4.07
C ASP A 254 -1.90 25.77 -5.43
N ARG A 255 -1.07 25.34 -6.37
CA ARG A 255 -1.53 24.75 -7.64
C ARG A 255 -2.37 23.50 -7.43
N LEU A 256 -1.99 22.65 -6.46
CA LEU A 256 -2.76 21.45 -6.11
C LEU A 256 -4.12 21.83 -5.50
N ARG A 257 -4.18 22.85 -4.64
CA ARG A 257 -5.43 23.41 -4.09
C ARG A 257 -6.35 23.90 -5.19
N GLU A 258 -5.84 24.74 -6.10
CA GLU A 258 -6.59 25.28 -7.23
C GLU A 258 -7.20 24.18 -8.11
N GLU A 259 -6.39 23.17 -8.48
CA GLU A 259 -6.89 22.04 -9.29
C GLU A 259 -8.00 21.27 -8.57
N ASN A 260 -7.80 20.93 -7.29
CA ASN A 260 -8.78 20.17 -6.51
C ASN A 260 -10.08 20.96 -6.26
N LEU A 261 -9.99 22.27 -6.01
CA LEU A 261 -11.16 23.13 -5.85
C LEU A 261 -11.94 23.25 -7.17
N ALA A 262 -11.24 23.45 -8.28
CA ALA A 262 -11.86 23.51 -9.61
C ALA A 262 -12.54 22.20 -10.00
N ALA A 263 -11.91 21.06 -9.76
CA ALA A 263 -12.48 19.74 -10.04
C ALA A 263 -13.75 19.46 -9.23
N ARG A 264 -13.86 20.05 -8.04
CA ARG A 264 -15.05 19.98 -7.18
C ARG A 264 -16.11 21.06 -7.51
N GLY A 265 -15.88 21.88 -8.54
CA GLY A 265 -16.79 22.96 -8.94
C GLY A 265 -16.86 24.12 -7.95
N GLY A 266 -15.79 24.36 -7.20
CA GLY A 266 -15.69 25.41 -6.19
C GLY A 266 -16.20 25.02 -4.80
N ASP A 267 -16.70 23.81 -4.61
CA ASP A 267 -17.15 23.30 -3.31
C ASP A 267 -16.04 22.43 -2.67
N PRO A 268 -15.35 22.91 -1.61
CA PRO A 268 -14.28 22.16 -0.96
C PRO A 268 -14.75 20.85 -0.28
N HIS A 269 -16.06 20.74 0.02
CA HIS A 269 -16.65 19.60 0.72
C HIS A 269 -17.29 18.57 -0.21
N LYS A 270 -17.34 18.82 -1.52
CA LYS A 270 -17.88 17.86 -2.48
C LYS A 270 -17.08 16.55 -2.44
N PRO A 271 -17.73 15.38 -2.24
CA PRO A 271 -17.06 14.09 -2.21
C PRO A 271 -16.31 13.76 -3.51
N PHE A 272 -15.27 12.95 -3.39
CA PHE A 272 -14.55 12.42 -4.55
C PHE A 272 -15.36 11.35 -5.27
N ASP A 273 -15.15 11.28 -6.58
CA ASP A 273 -15.43 10.10 -7.37
C ASP A 273 -14.19 9.66 -8.14
N LEU A 274 -14.21 8.45 -8.67
CA LEU A 274 -13.06 7.89 -9.39
C LEU A 274 -12.72 8.69 -10.66
N PRO A 275 -13.67 9.09 -11.52
CA PRO A 275 -13.40 9.97 -12.65
C PRO A 275 -12.72 11.28 -12.27
N MET A 276 -13.16 11.91 -11.19
CA MET A 276 -12.52 13.15 -10.68
C MET A 276 -11.06 12.89 -10.34
N LEU A 277 -10.78 11.88 -9.50
CA LEU A 277 -9.41 11.54 -9.10
C LEU A 277 -8.50 11.19 -10.28
N ASP A 278 -9.02 10.50 -11.29
CA ASP A 278 -8.29 10.17 -12.51
C ASP A 278 -7.93 11.40 -13.35
N ASN A 279 -8.74 12.45 -13.30
CA ASN A 279 -8.57 13.66 -14.07
C ASN A 279 -7.77 14.76 -13.37
N LEU A 280 -7.36 14.59 -12.11
CA LEU A 280 -6.47 15.51 -11.38
C LEU A 280 -5.03 15.40 -11.90
N LYS A 281 -4.74 16.07 -13.00
CA LYS A 281 -3.45 15.93 -13.71
C LYS A 281 -2.28 16.37 -12.86
N TYR A 282 -2.37 17.53 -12.23
CA TYR A 282 -1.29 18.08 -11.42
C TYR A 282 -1.11 17.31 -10.11
N THR A 283 -2.19 17.00 -9.41
CA THR A 283 -2.17 16.18 -8.20
C THR A 283 -1.53 14.80 -8.46
N ASN A 284 -1.90 14.16 -9.57
CA ASN A 284 -1.30 12.88 -9.96
C ASN A 284 0.19 13.03 -10.33
N ALA A 285 0.60 14.15 -10.92
CA ALA A 285 2.00 14.46 -11.19
C ALA A 285 2.80 14.66 -9.90
N VAL A 286 2.25 15.37 -8.92
CA VAL A 286 2.82 15.53 -7.57
C VAL A 286 3.04 14.17 -6.90
N ILE A 287 2.06 13.26 -6.97
CA ILE A 287 2.17 11.92 -6.39
C ILE A 287 3.24 11.08 -7.11
N LYS A 288 3.28 11.12 -8.43
CA LYS A 288 4.34 10.45 -9.20
C LYS A 288 5.72 10.97 -8.82
N GLU A 289 5.87 12.28 -8.75
CA GLU A 289 7.14 12.90 -8.38
C GLU A 289 7.55 12.55 -6.96
N LEU A 290 6.62 12.54 -6.02
CA LEU A 290 6.89 12.09 -4.66
C LEU A 290 7.44 10.65 -4.65
N LEU A 291 6.76 9.74 -5.32
CA LEU A 291 7.12 8.33 -5.36
C LEU A 291 8.44 8.08 -6.10
N ARG A 292 8.81 8.95 -7.04
CA ARG A 292 10.13 8.96 -7.68
C ARG A 292 11.20 9.49 -6.72
N TYR A 293 10.94 10.65 -6.13
CA TYR A 293 11.90 11.42 -5.32
C TYR A 293 12.16 10.79 -3.96
N ARG A 294 11.10 10.26 -3.31
CA ARG A 294 11.15 9.56 -2.02
C ARG A 294 10.40 8.23 -2.12
N PRO A 295 10.92 7.26 -2.89
CA PRO A 295 10.26 5.96 -3.04
C PRO A 295 10.18 5.26 -1.68
N PRO A 296 8.99 4.86 -1.21
CA PRO A 296 8.86 4.25 0.11
C PRO A 296 9.68 2.97 0.28
N VAL A 297 9.73 2.15 -0.77
CA VAL A 297 10.46 0.87 -0.78
C VAL A 297 11.52 0.91 -1.86
N ILE A 298 12.79 0.82 -1.47
CA ILE A 298 13.91 0.85 -2.41
C ILE A 298 14.60 -0.50 -2.60
N PHE A 299 14.37 -1.45 -1.71
CA PHE A 299 14.97 -2.78 -1.74
C PHE A 299 13.91 -3.87 -1.70
N VAL A 300 13.97 -4.79 -2.64
CA VAL A 300 13.09 -5.97 -2.64
C VAL A 300 13.98 -7.23 -2.66
N PRO A 301 14.04 -7.99 -1.56
CA PRO A 301 14.91 -9.16 -1.50
C PRO A 301 14.33 -10.33 -2.31
N TYR A 302 15.20 -10.96 -3.09
CA TYR A 302 14.96 -12.19 -3.83
C TYR A 302 15.97 -13.25 -3.43
N ARG A 303 15.61 -14.52 -3.57
CA ARG A 303 16.51 -15.67 -3.41
C ARG A 303 16.62 -16.43 -4.72
N THR A 304 17.83 -16.74 -5.13
CA THR A 304 18.06 -17.52 -6.34
C THR A 304 17.70 -18.99 -6.13
N THR A 305 16.89 -19.55 -7.02
CA THR A 305 16.44 -20.96 -7.01
C THR A 305 17.41 -21.88 -7.76
N LYS A 306 18.21 -21.32 -8.65
CA LYS A 306 19.29 -21.98 -9.42
C LYS A 306 20.37 -20.94 -9.76
N PRO A 307 21.55 -21.36 -10.28
CA PRO A 307 22.56 -20.41 -10.73
C PRO A 307 21.97 -19.40 -11.71
N PHE A 308 22.15 -18.11 -11.44
CA PHE A 308 21.51 -17.02 -12.17
C PHE A 308 22.55 -16.14 -12.87
N PRO A 309 22.69 -16.21 -14.21
CA PRO A 309 23.62 -15.36 -14.95
C PRO A 309 23.05 -13.93 -15.05
N VAL A 310 23.47 -13.06 -14.12
CA VAL A 310 22.97 -11.67 -14.04
C VAL A 310 23.69 -10.76 -15.04
N THR A 311 24.98 -11.02 -15.30
CA THR A 311 25.76 -10.36 -16.37
C THR A 311 26.48 -11.42 -17.21
N PRO A 312 27.06 -11.07 -18.37
CA PRO A 312 27.87 -12.01 -19.17
C PRO A 312 29.02 -12.64 -18.39
N ASN A 313 29.56 -11.90 -17.41
CA ASN A 313 30.75 -12.30 -16.67
C ASN A 313 30.48 -12.73 -15.22
N TYR A 314 29.21 -12.71 -14.78
CA TYR A 314 28.89 -13.06 -13.39
C TYR A 314 27.58 -13.84 -13.27
N THR A 315 27.68 -15.00 -12.65
CA THR A 315 26.56 -15.87 -12.31
C THR A 315 26.39 -15.93 -10.79
N VAL A 316 25.26 -15.52 -10.28
CA VAL A 316 24.91 -15.63 -8.86
C VAL A 316 24.66 -17.09 -8.51
N PRO A 317 25.30 -17.65 -7.47
CA PRO A 317 25.07 -19.04 -7.04
C PRO A 317 23.62 -19.26 -6.59
N LYS A 318 23.15 -20.52 -6.66
CA LYS A 318 21.87 -20.94 -6.09
C LYS A 318 21.82 -20.67 -4.59
N GLY A 319 20.67 -20.21 -4.09
CA GLY A 319 20.43 -19.94 -2.66
C GLY A 319 20.90 -18.56 -2.19
N SER A 320 21.59 -17.81 -3.06
CA SER A 320 22.06 -16.46 -2.71
C SER A 320 20.88 -15.47 -2.64
N MET A 321 20.97 -14.53 -1.70
CA MET A 321 20.08 -13.39 -1.67
C MET A 321 20.56 -12.34 -2.68
N VAL A 322 19.64 -11.88 -3.53
CA VAL A 322 19.85 -10.77 -4.46
C VAL A 322 18.85 -9.67 -4.14
N ILE A 323 19.33 -8.45 -4.00
CA ILE A 323 18.50 -7.32 -3.59
C ILE A 323 18.61 -6.24 -4.68
N PRO A 324 17.70 -6.24 -5.68
CA PRO A 324 17.62 -5.15 -6.62
C PRO A 324 17.19 -3.87 -5.89
N SER A 325 17.87 -2.76 -6.21
CA SER A 325 17.51 -1.43 -5.75
C SER A 325 16.73 -0.69 -6.84
N CYS A 326 15.59 -0.11 -6.48
CA CYS A 326 14.80 0.73 -7.38
C CYS A 326 15.34 2.17 -7.42
N TYR A 327 16.05 2.62 -6.38
CA TYR A 327 16.49 4.00 -6.20
C TYR A 327 17.33 4.54 -7.36
N PRO A 328 18.38 3.84 -7.86
CA PRO A 328 19.20 4.37 -8.95
C PRO A 328 18.43 4.57 -10.25
N ALA A 329 17.43 3.71 -10.54
CA ALA A 329 16.59 3.88 -11.72
C ALA A 329 15.70 5.14 -11.64
N LEU A 330 15.22 5.46 -10.44
CA LEU A 330 14.37 6.63 -10.17
C LEU A 330 15.15 7.94 -10.05
N HIS A 331 16.48 7.86 -9.87
CA HIS A 331 17.39 9.00 -9.77
C HIS A 331 18.44 9.03 -10.89
N ASP A 332 18.19 8.34 -11.99
CA ASP A 332 19.06 8.29 -13.16
C ASP A 332 19.05 9.65 -13.89
N PRO A 333 20.17 10.41 -13.94
CA PRO A 333 20.22 11.70 -14.61
C PRO A 333 20.07 11.60 -16.13
N GLN A 334 20.21 10.41 -16.73
CA GLN A 334 19.93 10.20 -18.15
C GLN A 334 18.42 10.06 -18.42
N ALA A 335 17.63 9.74 -17.40
CA ALA A 335 16.20 9.61 -17.50
C ALA A 335 15.44 10.82 -16.97
N TYR A 336 15.93 11.41 -15.89
CA TYR A 336 15.30 12.54 -15.21
C TYR A 336 16.32 13.69 -15.07
N GLU A 337 16.05 14.81 -15.72
CA GLU A 337 16.83 16.03 -15.55
C GLU A 337 16.75 16.49 -14.08
N ASP A 338 17.88 16.87 -13.51
CA ASP A 338 18.00 17.17 -12.07
C ASP A 338 17.22 16.19 -11.18
N PRO A 339 17.66 14.93 -11.06
CA PRO A 339 16.89 13.90 -10.37
C PRO A 339 16.77 14.17 -8.86
N ASN A 340 17.55 15.07 -8.30
CA ASN A 340 17.50 15.46 -6.89
C ASN A 340 16.55 16.64 -6.62
N ALA A 341 15.96 17.25 -7.64
CA ALA A 341 14.90 18.23 -7.48
C ALA A 341 13.53 17.55 -7.44
N PHE A 342 12.63 18.10 -6.61
CA PHE A 342 11.21 17.75 -6.62
C PHE A 342 10.48 18.64 -7.63
N ASP A 343 10.17 18.10 -8.80
CA ASP A 343 9.56 18.81 -9.91
C ASP A 343 8.39 18.02 -10.53
N PRO A 344 7.14 18.31 -10.14
CA PRO A 344 5.98 17.66 -10.71
C PRO A 344 5.77 17.91 -12.21
N ASP A 345 6.25 19.03 -12.75
CA ASP A 345 6.04 19.40 -14.15
C ASP A 345 6.76 18.46 -15.11
N ARG A 346 7.78 17.71 -14.65
CA ARG A 346 8.40 16.64 -15.46
C ARG A 346 7.41 15.56 -15.95
N TRP A 347 6.27 15.40 -15.24
CA TRP A 347 5.20 14.45 -15.58
C TRP A 347 4.09 15.07 -16.44
N ILE A 348 4.12 16.38 -16.66
CA ILE A 348 3.08 17.12 -17.42
C ILE A 348 3.66 17.65 -18.73
N THR A 349 4.71 18.44 -18.66
CA THR A 349 5.36 19.09 -19.79
C THR A 349 6.68 18.44 -20.19
N GLY A 350 7.28 17.67 -19.29
CA GLY A 350 8.49 16.89 -19.52
C GLY A 350 8.19 15.52 -20.15
N ASP A 351 9.22 14.69 -20.24
CA ASP A 351 9.16 13.36 -20.89
C ASP A 351 9.18 12.18 -19.89
N ALA A 352 9.03 12.44 -18.60
CA ALA A 352 9.10 11.42 -17.54
C ALA A 352 8.13 10.26 -17.73
N GLU A 353 6.93 10.50 -18.28
CA GLU A 353 5.96 9.45 -18.61
C GLU A 353 6.50 8.42 -19.62
N SER A 354 7.41 8.81 -20.49
CA SER A 354 8.04 7.91 -21.46
C SER A 354 9.10 6.99 -20.84
N LYS A 355 9.61 7.33 -19.65
CA LYS A 355 10.72 6.61 -18.97
C LYS A 355 10.23 5.35 -18.24
N THR A 356 9.40 4.54 -18.87
CA THR A 356 8.75 3.38 -18.24
C THR A 356 9.73 2.35 -17.66
N LYS A 357 10.93 2.21 -18.23
CA LYS A 357 11.97 1.34 -17.67
C LYS A 357 12.59 1.87 -16.38
N ASN A 358 12.57 3.19 -16.17
CA ASN A 358 13.09 3.82 -14.96
C ASN A 358 12.05 3.85 -13.84
N TRP A 359 10.75 3.74 -14.18
CA TRP A 359 9.64 3.77 -13.23
C TRP A 359 9.49 2.43 -12.50
N LEU A 360 10.37 2.18 -11.53
CA LEU A 360 10.39 0.94 -10.74
C LEU A 360 9.76 1.05 -9.34
N VAL A 361 9.01 2.12 -9.08
CA VAL A 361 8.33 2.36 -7.79
C VAL A 361 7.49 1.15 -7.34
N PHE A 362 6.80 0.53 -8.27
CA PHE A 362 5.91 -0.62 -8.02
C PHE A 362 6.54 -1.96 -8.41
N GLY A 363 7.85 -1.99 -8.62
CA GLY A 363 8.54 -3.18 -9.12
C GLY A 363 8.18 -3.52 -10.57
N ALA A 364 8.50 -4.73 -11.01
CA ALA A 364 8.21 -5.23 -12.35
C ALA A 364 8.03 -6.75 -12.35
N GLY A 365 7.41 -7.30 -13.43
CA GLY A 365 7.23 -8.74 -13.61
C GLY A 365 6.02 -9.30 -12.86
N SER A 366 6.02 -10.61 -12.62
CA SER A 366 4.88 -11.34 -12.05
C SER A 366 4.56 -10.97 -10.59
N HIS A 367 5.54 -10.40 -9.88
CA HIS A 367 5.43 -9.97 -8.49
C HIS A 367 5.40 -8.44 -8.32
N ASP A 368 5.05 -7.70 -9.38
CA ASP A 368 4.84 -6.25 -9.26
C ASP A 368 3.71 -5.92 -8.26
N CYS A 369 3.69 -4.69 -7.77
CA CYS A 369 2.72 -4.27 -6.77
C CYS A 369 1.28 -4.47 -7.26
N LEU A 370 0.48 -5.22 -6.49
CA LEU A 370 -0.93 -5.44 -6.78
C LEU A 370 -1.74 -4.13 -6.71
N ALA A 371 -1.36 -3.25 -5.80
CA ALA A 371 -2.05 -1.98 -5.53
C ALA A 371 -1.53 -0.80 -6.36
N ARG A 372 -0.78 -1.03 -7.45
CA ARG A 372 -0.17 0.05 -8.28
C ARG A 372 -1.17 1.07 -8.82
N ARG A 373 -2.43 0.68 -9.00
CA ARG A 373 -3.52 1.56 -9.43
C ARG A 373 -4.21 2.21 -8.23
N TYR A 374 -4.38 1.46 -7.14
CA TYR A 374 -5.08 1.90 -5.94
C TYR A 374 -4.31 2.96 -5.16
N VAL A 375 -2.99 2.76 -4.96
CA VAL A 375 -2.17 3.65 -4.10
C VAL A 375 -2.18 5.11 -4.58
N PRO A 376 -1.92 5.43 -5.86
CA PRO A 376 -1.99 6.82 -6.32
C PRO A 376 -3.38 7.44 -6.14
N LEU A 377 -4.46 6.69 -6.35
CA LEU A 377 -5.83 7.16 -6.16
C LEU A 377 -6.13 7.49 -4.69
N SER A 378 -5.76 6.61 -3.77
CA SER A 378 -5.93 6.84 -2.33
C SER A 378 -5.09 8.03 -1.85
N MET A 379 -3.88 8.20 -2.37
CA MET A 379 -3.05 9.38 -2.08
C MET A 379 -3.65 10.67 -2.66
N ALA A 380 -4.22 10.63 -3.88
CA ALA A 380 -4.88 11.78 -4.48
C ALA A 380 -6.12 12.20 -3.68
N ALA A 381 -6.91 11.24 -3.21
CA ALA A 381 -8.05 11.50 -2.33
C ALA A 381 -7.59 12.16 -1.01
N MET A 382 -6.56 11.60 -0.36
CA MET A 382 -6.05 12.12 0.90
C MET A 382 -5.49 13.55 0.74
N ILE A 383 -4.56 13.77 -0.21
CA ILE A 383 -3.90 15.06 -0.33
C ILE A 383 -4.82 16.13 -0.91
N GLY A 384 -5.71 15.75 -1.84
CA GLY A 384 -6.70 16.67 -2.39
C GLY A 384 -7.69 17.18 -1.34
N LYS A 385 -8.12 16.30 -0.40
CA LYS A 385 -8.93 16.70 0.74
C LYS A 385 -8.12 17.52 1.74
N ALA A 386 -6.92 17.08 2.10
CA ALA A 386 -6.05 17.80 3.03
C ALA A 386 -5.74 19.22 2.56
N ALA A 387 -5.43 19.40 1.28
CA ALA A 387 -5.12 20.70 0.70
C ALA A 387 -6.29 21.71 0.77
N LEU A 388 -7.53 21.23 0.79
CA LEU A 388 -8.73 22.08 0.88
C LEU A 388 -9.21 22.32 2.32
N GLU A 389 -8.87 21.43 3.25
CA GLU A 389 -9.43 21.46 4.62
C GLU A 389 -8.39 21.78 5.69
N LEU A 390 -7.09 21.68 5.36
CA LEU A 390 -6.01 21.86 6.32
C LEU A 390 -5.01 22.91 5.84
N ASP A 391 -4.52 23.71 6.78
CA ASP A 391 -3.27 24.43 6.65
C ASP A 391 -2.23 23.81 7.58
N TRP A 392 -1.01 23.57 7.07
CA TRP A 392 0.05 22.98 7.88
C TRP A 392 1.42 23.56 7.53
N SER A 393 2.31 23.55 8.50
CA SER A 393 3.69 23.97 8.37
C SER A 393 4.64 22.89 8.85
N HIS A 394 5.82 22.82 8.27
CA HIS A 394 6.91 21.94 8.71
C HIS A 394 7.91 22.71 9.56
N HIS A 395 8.15 22.20 10.75
CA HIS A 395 9.22 22.69 11.61
C HIS A 395 10.47 21.84 11.40
N ALA A 396 11.35 22.30 10.52
CA ALA A 396 12.57 21.58 10.15
C ALA A 396 13.53 21.46 11.34
N THR A 397 14.03 20.26 11.56
CA THR A 397 15.18 19.97 12.42
C THR A 397 16.24 19.26 11.57
N PRO A 398 17.52 19.24 11.95
CA PRO A 398 18.53 18.49 11.21
C PRO A 398 18.11 17.06 10.95
N GLU A 399 17.56 16.39 11.96
CA GLU A 399 17.14 14.98 11.90
C GLU A 399 15.88 14.78 11.04
N SER A 400 15.00 15.78 10.88
CA SER A 400 13.82 15.64 10.03
C SER A 400 14.14 15.66 8.53
N GLU A 401 15.32 16.20 8.17
CA GLU A 401 15.81 16.22 6.79
C GLU A 401 16.66 14.98 6.44
N GLU A 402 17.14 14.25 7.45
CA GLU A 402 17.88 13.02 7.25
C GLU A 402 16.98 11.84 6.93
N ILE A 403 17.45 10.98 6.01
CA ILE A 403 16.71 9.79 5.59
C ILE A 403 17.15 8.59 6.42
N ARG A 404 16.21 8.03 7.17
CA ARG A 404 16.38 6.72 7.79
C ARG A 404 15.93 5.63 6.80
N VAL A 405 16.85 4.73 6.48
CA VAL A 405 16.56 3.55 5.67
C VAL A 405 16.39 2.34 6.59
N PHE A 406 15.18 1.79 6.61
CA PHE A 406 14.89 0.50 7.24
C PHE A 406 14.32 -0.44 6.17
N ALA A 407 13.11 -0.96 6.30
CA ALA A 407 12.39 -1.61 5.19
C ALA A 407 11.80 -0.56 4.24
N THR A 408 11.50 0.62 4.76
CA THR A 408 10.96 1.80 4.09
C THR A 408 11.79 3.04 4.39
N LEU A 409 11.64 4.10 3.58
CA LEU A 409 12.32 5.38 3.78
C LEU A 409 11.50 6.29 4.68
N PHE A 410 12.04 6.65 5.83
CA PHE A 410 11.45 7.65 6.72
C PHE A 410 12.42 8.78 7.03
N PRO A 411 11.98 9.98 7.43
CA PRO A 411 12.86 10.93 8.12
C PRO A 411 13.40 10.30 9.42
N MET A 412 14.61 10.67 9.83
CA MET A 412 15.27 10.11 11.04
C MET A 412 14.45 10.37 12.30
N VAL A 413 13.90 11.56 12.41
CA VAL A 413 12.91 11.96 13.41
C VAL A 413 11.67 12.43 12.67
N SER A 414 10.52 12.01 13.14
CA SER A 414 9.25 12.49 12.64
C SER A 414 9.17 14.00 12.86
N PHE A 415 8.89 14.70 11.76
CA PHE A 415 8.79 16.14 11.77
C PHE A 415 7.60 16.63 12.61
N ALA A 416 7.77 17.77 13.18
CA ALA A 416 6.70 18.46 13.88
C ALA A 416 5.90 19.32 12.88
N VAL A 417 4.60 19.12 12.84
CA VAL A 417 3.66 19.91 12.03
C VAL A 417 2.83 20.78 12.97
N GLY A 418 2.81 22.08 12.71
CA GLY A 418 1.76 22.96 13.21
C GLY A 418 0.61 22.93 12.19
N LEU A 419 -0.57 22.47 12.61
CA LEU A 419 -1.81 22.72 11.88
C LEU A 419 -2.33 24.07 12.36
N ILE A 420 -2.55 24.97 11.44
CA ILE A 420 -3.05 26.32 11.72
C ILE A 420 -4.54 26.35 11.46
#